data_21ad4698b52f79bbe4e2112080e94e9f
#
_entry.id   21ad4698b52f79bbe4e2112080e94e9f
#
_cell.length_a   1.000
_cell.length_b   1.000
_cell.length_c   1.000
_cell.angle_alpha   90.00
_cell.angle_beta   90.00
_cell.angle_gamma   90.00
#
_symmetry.space_group_name_H-M   'P 1'
#
loop_
_entity.id
_entity.type
_entity.pdbx_description
1 polymer ?
#
loop_
_entity_poly.entity_id
_entity_poly.type
_entity_poly.pdbx_seq_one_letter_code
_entity_poly.pdbx_strand_id
1 'polypeptide(L)'
;MSPSNAKSFTAVLEPLRNGLGWVVARIPFDAAKTWPVRKGLRVRGEIGGLAFRSALRPYAGGGGHFLLVNRKMQAAAKAGVGATVRIRLEPDLEERLAVMPPELAQAMKGDRRLRKWFAGLNDYTRRVICALVSEARSGNARERKAAQMAEWMLLTLEAEIDPADPPPILKAAFQRQPLARVGWEAMSPARRRKHLWGIFHLQTAEARERRAAQAVEDAVAMARRAAN
;
A
#
# COMPACT_ATOMS: atom_id res chain seq x y z
N MET A 1 -26.32 2.89 -23.82
CA MET A 1 -24.87 3.19 -23.65
C MET A 1 -24.76 4.40 -22.74
N SER A 2 -24.35 4.22 -21.49
CA SER A 2 -24.11 5.36 -20.59
C SER A 2 -22.98 6.23 -21.14
N PRO A 3 -23.08 7.56 -21.10
CA PRO A 3 -22.04 8.44 -21.62
C PRO A 3 -20.71 8.11 -20.94
N SER A 4 -19.68 7.94 -21.76
CA SER A 4 -18.32 7.64 -21.28
C SER A 4 -17.87 8.78 -20.35
N ASN A 5 -17.83 8.52 -19.03
CA ASN A 5 -17.30 9.45 -18.03
C ASN A 5 -15.76 9.61 -18.12
N ALA A 6 -15.17 9.18 -19.23
CA ALA A 6 -13.75 9.25 -19.47
C ALA A 6 -13.29 10.67 -19.79
N LYS A 7 -12.17 11.07 -19.21
CA LYS A 7 -11.48 12.33 -19.50
C LYS A 7 -10.10 12.03 -20.07
N SER A 8 -9.78 12.68 -21.18
CA SER A 8 -8.43 12.67 -21.77
C SER A 8 -7.79 14.04 -21.57
N PHE A 9 -6.53 14.04 -21.12
CA PHE A 9 -5.76 15.26 -20.87
C PHE A 9 -4.27 14.99 -21.05
N THR A 10 -3.52 16.07 -21.12
CA THR A 10 -2.05 16.03 -21.08
C THR A 10 -1.56 16.54 -19.73
N ALA A 11 -0.49 15.95 -19.22
CA ALA A 11 0.14 16.39 -17.97
C ALA A 11 1.67 16.22 -18.06
N VAL A 12 2.40 17.10 -17.40
CA VAL A 12 3.83 16.96 -17.21
C VAL A 12 4.07 15.97 -16.06
N LEU A 13 5.03 15.07 -16.22
CA LEU A 13 5.46 14.17 -15.16
C LEU A 13 6.38 14.91 -14.18
N GLU A 14 5.97 15.00 -12.94
CA GLU A 14 6.67 15.74 -11.89
C GLU A 14 7.17 14.82 -10.77
N PRO A 15 8.33 15.10 -10.14
CA PRO A 15 8.73 14.39 -8.94
C PRO A 15 7.86 14.86 -7.76
N LEU A 16 7.29 13.92 -7.01
CA LEU A 16 6.62 14.25 -5.75
C LEU A 16 7.67 14.44 -4.64
N ARG A 17 7.73 15.63 -4.05
CA ARG A 17 8.70 15.95 -2.97
C ARG A 17 8.30 15.30 -1.64
N ASN A 18 8.46 13.99 -1.52
CA ASN A 18 8.14 13.22 -0.32
C ASN A 18 9.27 12.26 0.11
N GLY A 19 10.47 12.38 -0.47
CA GLY A 19 11.62 11.51 -0.20
C GLY A 19 11.51 10.08 -0.78
N LEU A 20 10.42 9.74 -1.47
CA LEU A 20 10.17 8.38 -1.98
C LEU A 20 10.49 8.23 -3.48
N GLY A 21 10.94 9.29 -4.14
CA GLY A 21 11.23 9.28 -5.58
C GLY A 21 10.00 8.99 -6.45
N TRP A 22 8.81 9.34 -5.98
CA TRP A 22 7.58 9.13 -6.74
C TRP A 22 7.46 10.12 -7.88
N VAL A 23 7.03 9.63 -9.05
CA VAL A 23 6.67 10.43 -10.21
C VAL A 23 5.15 10.51 -10.31
N VAL A 24 4.63 11.69 -10.52
CA VAL A 24 3.18 11.96 -10.51
C VAL A 24 2.78 12.77 -11.74
N ALA A 25 1.52 12.64 -12.13
CA ALA A 25 0.84 13.51 -13.08
C ALA A 25 -0.28 14.27 -12.34
N ARG A 26 -0.28 15.61 -12.40
CA ARG A 26 -1.33 16.44 -11.84
C ARG A 26 -2.61 16.27 -12.67
N ILE A 27 -3.75 16.12 -12.00
CA ILE A 27 -5.05 16.06 -12.64
C ILE A 27 -5.53 17.50 -12.86
N PRO A 28 -5.81 17.91 -14.13
CA PRO A 28 -6.12 19.31 -14.44
C PRO A 28 -7.58 19.72 -14.16
N PHE A 29 -8.37 18.82 -13.57
CA PHE A 29 -9.76 19.06 -13.22
C PHE A 29 -10.10 18.54 -11.82
N ASP A 30 -11.18 19.03 -11.23
CA ASP A 30 -11.68 18.53 -9.96
C ASP A 30 -12.37 17.16 -10.15
N ALA A 31 -11.61 16.10 -9.91
CA ALA A 31 -12.08 14.74 -10.09
C ALA A 31 -13.23 14.39 -9.11
N ALA A 32 -13.25 15.01 -7.92
CA ALA A 32 -14.29 14.78 -6.93
C ALA A 32 -15.64 15.38 -7.34
N LYS A 33 -15.62 16.50 -8.07
CA LYS A 33 -16.84 17.10 -8.65
C LYS A 33 -17.23 16.47 -9.98
N THR A 34 -16.23 15.96 -10.72
CA THR A 34 -16.46 15.41 -12.07
C THR A 34 -17.06 14.02 -12.04
N TRP A 35 -16.67 13.20 -11.03
CA TRP A 35 -17.07 11.80 -10.95
C TRP A 35 -17.77 11.48 -9.63
N PRO A 36 -18.77 10.57 -9.64
CA PRO A 36 -19.40 10.11 -8.41
C PRO A 36 -18.37 9.36 -7.56
N VAL A 37 -17.98 9.98 -6.44
CA VAL A 37 -16.96 9.44 -5.55
C VAL A 37 -17.61 8.63 -4.44
N ARG A 38 -17.18 7.37 -4.34
CA ARG A 38 -17.30 6.56 -3.13
C ARG A 38 -15.89 6.45 -2.56
N LYS A 39 -15.68 5.94 -1.37
CA LYS A 39 -14.41 5.84 -0.65
C LYS A 39 -13.15 5.77 -1.55
N GLY A 40 -12.45 6.90 -1.69
CA GLY A 40 -11.26 7.05 -2.54
C GLY A 40 -11.59 7.21 -4.04
N LEU A 41 -10.90 8.11 -4.71
CA LEU A 41 -11.02 8.34 -6.16
C LEU A 41 -10.34 7.20 -6.93
N ARG A 42 -10.99 6.04 -7.02
CA ARG A 42 -10.48 4.93 -7.85
C ARG A 42 -10.71 5.24 -9.32
N VAL A 43 -9.66 5.02 -10.11
CA VAL A 43 -9.68 5.27 -11.56
C VAL A 43 -9.11 4.08 -12.32
N ARG A 44 -9.58 3.89 -13.54
CA ARG A 44 -8.94 3.11 -14.58
C ARG A 44 -8.60 4.02 -15.75
N GLY A 45 -7.61 3.67 -16.52
CA GLY A 45 -7.20 4.52 -17.62
C GLY A 45 -6.12 3.91 -18.48
N GLU A 46 -5.57 4.76 -19.34
CA GLU A 46 -4.53 4.38 -20.30
C GLU A 46 -3.47 5.48 -20.37
N ILE A 47 -2.20 5.05 -20.49
CA ILE A 47 -1.05 5.90 -20.73
C ILE A 47 -0.07 5.17 -21.65
N GLY A 48 0.29 5.75 -22.78
CA GLY A 48 1.21 5.12 -23.75
C GLY A 48 0.75 3.75 -24.24
N GLY A 49 -0.55 3.51 -24.40
CA GLY A 49 -1.13 2.21 -24.76
C GLY A 49 -1.24 1.20 -23.60
N LEU A 50 -0.71 1.52 -22.41
CA LEU A 50 -0.82 0.66 -21.25
C LEU A 50 -2.11 0.96 -20.48
N ALA A 51 -3.01 -0.01 -20.41
CA ALA A 51 -4.17 0.05 -19.51
C ALA A 51 -3.72 -0.14 -18.05
N PHE A 52 -4.30 0.66 -17.14
CA PHE A 52 -4.00 0.58 -15.71
C PHE A 52 -5.22 0.82 -14.83
N ARG A 53 -5.13 0.38 -13.58
CA ARG A 53 -6.07 0.70 -12.49
C ARG A 53 -5.29 1.33 -11.35
N SER A 54 -5.75 2.48 -10.85
CA SER A 54 -5.07 3.24 -9.79
C SER A 54 -6.08 3.93 -8.87
N ALA A 55 -5.60 4.82 -8.03
CA ALA A 55 -6.41 5.78 -7.28
C ALA A 55 -5.74 7.15 -7.33
N LEU A 56 -6.54 8.18 -7.48
CA LEU A 56 -6.06 9.56 -7.35
C LEU A 56 -5.83 9.88 -5.87
N ARG A 57 -4.81 10.67 -5.61
CA ARG A 57 -4.45 11.10 -4.25
C ARG A 57 -4.52 12.61 -4.17
N PRO A 58 -5.03 13.18 -3.06
CA PRO A 58 -5.01 14.61 -2.87
C PRO A 58 -3.58 15.10 -2.61
N TYR A 59 -3.25 16.31 -3.05
CA TYR A 59 -2.06 17.00 -2.60
C TYR A 59 -2.21 17.42 -1.13
N ALA A 60 -1.13 17.31 -0.37
CA ALA A 60 -1.07 17.87 0.99
C ALA A 60 -1.26 19.40 0.91
N GLY A 61 -2.15 19.95 1.74
CA GLY A 61 -2.44 21.40 1.73
C GLY A 61 -3.45 21.86 0.68
N GLY A 62 -4.12 20.94 -0.03
CA GLY A 62 -5.11 21.29 -1.08
C GLY A 62 -4.47 21.37 -2.47
N GLY A 63 -5.23 21.85 -3.48
CA GLY A 63 -4.69 22.03 -4.84
C GLY A 63 -4.97 20.86 -5.79
N GLY A 64 -6.02 20.05 -5.53
CA GLY A 64 -6.49 19.02 -6.44
C GLY A 64 -5.86 17.64 -6.18
N HIS A 65 -5.85 16.81 -7.22
CA HIS A 65 -5.43 15.42 -7.14
C HIS A 65 -4.27 15.12 -8.10
N PHE A 66 -3.54 14.06 -7.80
CA PHE A 66 -2.50 13.52 -8.68
C PHE A 66 -2.66 12.01 -8.89
N LEU A 67 -2.19 11.56 -10.03
CA LEU A 67 -2.00 10.15 -10.38
C LEU A 67 -0.53 9.78 -10.13
N LEU A 68 -0.28 8.71 -9.37
CA LEU A 68 1.05 8.12 -9.27
C LEU A 68 1.36 7.39 -10.58
N VAL A 69 2.45 7.78 -11.25
CA VAL A 69 2.91 7.19 -12.51
C VAL A 69 4.11 6.28 -12.23
N ASN A 70 3.86 4.98 -12.13
CA ASN A 70 4.87 3.99 -11.80
C ASN A 70 5.81 3.71 -13.00
N ARG A 71 6.89 2.94 -12.75
CA ARG A 71 7.89 2.64 -13.79
C ARG A 71 7.32 1.94 -15.03
N LYS A 72 6.31 1.07 -14.88
CA LYS A 72 5.66 0.40 -16.02
C LYS A 72 4.91 1.43 -16.88
N MET A 73 4.22 2.37 -16.27
CA MET A 73 3.51 3.45 -16.95
C MET A 73 4.48 4.40 -17.66
N GLN A 74 5.58 4.77 -17.00
CA GLN A 74 6.64 5.60 -17.58
C GLN A 74 7.29 4.92 -18.80
N ALA A 75 7.60 3.62 -18.70
CA ALA A 75 8.16 2.83 -19.79
C ALA A 75 7.20 2.73 -20.99
N ALA A 76 5.91 2.48 -20.74
CA ALA A 76 4.89 2.42 -21.79
C ALA A 76 4.71 3.78 -22.51
N ALA A 77 4.73 4.87 -21.74
CA ALA A 77 4.67 6.22 -22.30
C ALA A 77 6.00 6.69 -22.93
N LYS A 78 7.09 5.93 -22.76
CA LYS A 78 8.47 6.33 -23.12
C LYS A 78 8.83 7.72 -22.56
N ALA A 79 8.40 8.00 -21.32
CA ALA A 79 8.47 9.31 -20.72
C ALA A 79 8.98 9.24 -19.28
N GLY A 80 9.84 10.20 -18.90
CA GLY A 80 10.35 10.40 -17.54
C GLY A 80 9.89 11.72 -16.95
N VAL A 81 10.49 12.11 -15.83
CA VAL A 81 10.26 13.41 -15.18
C VAL A 81 10.53 14.55 -16.18
N GLY A 82 9.65 15.54 -16.21
CA GLY A 82 9.69 16.68 -17.14
C GLY A 82 9.00 16.43 -18.48
N ALA A 83 8.71 15.18 -18.84
CA ALA A 83 8.04 14.88 -20.10
C ALA A 83 6.53 15.10 -19.99
N THR A 84 5.91 15.53 -21.08
CA THR A 84 4.45 15.64 -21.22
C THR A 84 3.89 14.31 -21.72
N VAL A 85 2.86 13.80 -21.06
CA VAL A 85 2.17 12.56 -21.42
C VAL A 85 0.68 12.78 -21.61
N ARG A 86 0.09 12.02 -22.53
CA ARG A 86 -1.35 11.95 -22.67
C ARG A 86 -1.90 10.83 -21.82
N ILE A 87 -2.90 11.14 -21.01
CA ILE A 87 -3.55 10.21 -20.10
C ILE A 87 -5.05 10.22 -20.35
N ARG A 88 -5.64 9.02 -20.41
CA ARG A 88 -7.10 8.85 -20.39
C ARG A 88 -7.48 8.23 -19.06
N LEU A 89 -8.46 8.82 -18.37
CA LEU A 89 -8.97 8.33 -17.09
C LEU A 89 -10.50 8.26 -17.10
N GLU A 90 -11.01 7.28 -16.39
CA GLU A 90 -12.42 7.20 -16.03
C GLU A 90 -12.58 6.63 -14.61
N PRO A 91 -13.71 6.86 -13.93
CA PRO A 91 -13.95 6.30 -12.60
C PRO A 91 -13.97 4.76 -12.67
N ASP A 92 -13.27 4.11 -11.76
CA ASP A 92 -13.29 2.67 -11.60
C ASP A 92 -14.34 2.28 -10.55
N LEU A 93 -15.53 2.01 -11.03
CA LEU A 93 -16.68 1.65 -10.20
C LEU A 93 -16.75 0.14 -9.91
N GLU A 94 -15.92 -0.66 -10.58
CA GLU A 94 -15.88 -2.10 -10.39
C GLU A 94 -15.31 -2.48 -9.02
N GLU A 95 -15.87 -3.49 -8.41
CA GLU A 95 -15.33 -4.04 -7.18
C GLU A 95 -13.99 -4.73 -7.46
N ARG A 96 -12.99 -4.40 -6.64
CA ARG A 96 -11.65 -5.00 -6.75
C ARG A 96 -11.52 -6.08 -5.68
N LEU A 97 -12.10 -7.25 -5.94
CA LEU A 97 -11.97 -8.39 -5.04
C LEU A 97 -10.55 -8.97 -5.09
N ALA A 98 -10.10 -9.49 -3.94
CA ALA A 98 -8.89 -10.29 -3.88
C ALA A 98 -9.23 -11.70 -4.37
N VAL A 99 -8.63 -12.13 -5.47
CA VAL A 99 -8.71 -13.52 -5.93
C VAL A 99 -7.68 -14.32 -5.16
N MET A 100 -8.15 -15.26 -4.34
CA MET A 100 -7.28 -16.10 -3.52
C MET A 100 -6.57 -17.15 -4.38
N PRO A 101 -5.21 -17.12 -4.45
CA PRO A 101 -4.47 -18.17 -5.11
C PRO A 101 -4.63 -19.51 -4.38
N PRO A 102 -4.78 -20.63 -5.09
CA PRO A 102 -4.93 -21.95 -4.44
C PRO A 102 -3.74 -22.31 -3.56
N GLU A 103 -2.54 -21.92 -3.94
CA GLU A 103 -1.33 -22.14 -3.17
C GLU A 103 -1.38 -21.40 -1.83
N LEU A 104 -1.88 -20.16 -1.81
CA LEU A 104 -2.04 -19.41 -0.57
C LEU A 104 -3.14 -19.98 0.32
N ALA A 105 -4.26 -20.39 -0.28
CA ALA A 105 -5.33 -21.06 0.46
C ALA A 105 -4.81 -22.35 1.12
N GLN A 106 -4.00 -23.15 0.40
CA GLN A 106 -3.38 -24.37 0.92
C GLN A 106 -2.38 -24.06 2.05
N ALA A 107 -1.53 -23.06 1.89
CA ALA A 107 -0.57 -22.65 2.92
C ALA A 107 -1.22 -22.21 4.24
N MET A 108 -2.44 -21.68 4.20
CA MET A 108 -3.21 -21.27 5.38
C MET A 108 -4.19 -22.35 5.89
N LYS A 109 -4.31 -23.50 5.23
CA LYS A 109 -5.36 -24.50 5.50
C LYS A 109 -5.34 -25.00 6.94
N GLY A 110 -4.15 -25.23 7.51
CA GLY A 110 -3.97 -25.77 8.86
C GLY A 110 -4.23 -24.77 9.99
N ASP A 111 -4.22 -23.47 9.73
CA ASP A 111 -4.35 -22.44 10.76
C ASP A 111 -5.66 -21.61 10.61
N ARG A 112 -6.64 -21.90 11.50
CA ARG A 112 -7.91 -21.16 11.52
C ARG A 112 -7.74 -19.71 11.96
N ARG A 113 -6.79 -19.41 12.86
CA ARG A 113 -6.55 -18.04 13.35
C ARG A 113 -5.98 -17.20 12.21
N LEU A 114 -5.03 -17.75 11.47
CA LEU A 114 -4.42 -17.08 10.33
C LEU A 114 -5.44 -16.77 9.23
N ARG A 115 -6.34 -17.73 8.91
CA ARG A 115 -7.42 -17.50 7.93
C ARG A 115 -8.37 -16.39 8.39
N LYS A 116 -8.78 -16.39 9.67
CA LYS A 116 -9.65 -15.35 10.24
C LYS A 116 -8.98 -13.99 10.20
N TRP A 117 -7.69 -13.93 10.56
CA TRP A 117 -6.91 -12.70 10.51
C TRP A 117 -6.79 -12.16 9.08
N PHE A 118 -6.45 -13.03 8.10
CA PHE A 118 -6.40 -12.64 6.69
C PHE A 118 -7.74 -12.11 6.19
N ALA A 119 -8.85 -12.76 6.53
CA ALA A 119 -10.19 -12.31 6.16
C ALA A 119 -10.53 -10.92 6.75
N GLY A 120 -9.99 -10.58 7.92
CA GLY A 120 -10.13 -9.28 8.58
C GLY A 120 -9.25 -8.17 8.02
N LEU A 121 -8.32 -8.48 7.10
CA LEU A 121 -7.54 -7.45 6.41
C LEU A 121 -8.41 -6.63 5.47
N ASN A 122 -8.03 -5.37 5.22
CA ASN A 122 -8.69 -4.58 4.19
C ASN A 122 -8.44 -5.14 2.79
N ASP A 123 -9.33 -4.85 1.85
CA ASP A 123 -9.29 -5.37 0.48
C ASP A 123 -8.00 -5.08 -0.27
N TYR A 124 -7.40 -3.91 -0.03
CA TYR A 124 -6.13 -3.55 -0.66
C TYR A 124 -5.00 -4.49 -0.21
N THR A 125 -4.87 -4.72 1.09
CA THR A 125 -3.83 -5.59 1.64
C THR A 125 -4.02 -7.03 1.18
N ARG A 126 -5.27 -7.54 1.21
CA ARG A 126 -5.58 -8.88 0.68
C ARG A 126 -5.18 -9.01 -0.80
N ARG A 127 -5.52 -8.03 -1.65
CA ARG A 127 -5.12 -8.04 -3.06
C ARG A 127 -3.62 -8.03 -3.25
N VAL A 128 -2.88 -7.23 -2.49
CA VAL A 128 -1.42 -7.19 -2.57
C VAL A 128 -0.81 -8.54 -2.22
N ILE A 129 -1.25 -9.16 -1.12
CA ILE A 129 -0.77 -10.48 -0.71
C ILE A 129 -1.07 -11.53 -1.79
N CYS A 130 -2.30 -11.58 -2.29
CA CYS A 130 -2.69 -12.52 -3.35
C CYS A 130 -1.88 -12.29 -4.63
N ALA A 131 -1.69 -11.03 -5.05
CA ALA A 131 -0.92 -10.69 -6.24
C ALA A 131 0.54 -11.13 -6.13
N LEU A 132 1.18 -10.93 -4.97
CA LEU A 132 2.57 -11.36 -4.74
C LEU A 132 2.77 -12.87 -4.92
N VAL A 133 1.75 -13.67 -4.62
CA VAL A 133 1.78 -15.12 -4.86
C VAL A 133 1.51 -15.41 -6.33
N SER A 134 0.44 -14.84 -6.90
CA SER A 134 0.02 -15.10 -8.29
C SER A 134 1.03 -14.67 -9.34
N GLU A 135 1.83 -13.62 -9.07
CA GLU A 135 2.84 -13.10 -10.00
C GLU A 135 4.10 -13.97 -10.09
N ALA A 136 4.26 -14.99 -9.24
CA ALA A 136 5.38 -15.91 -9.32
C ALA A 136 5.24 -16.83 -10.55
N ARG A 137 6.35 -16.99 -11.29
CA ARG A 137 6.37 -17.53 -12.66
C ARG A 137 6.03 -19.01 -12.81
N SER A 138 6.23 -19.82 -11.75
CA SER A 138 5.99 -21.29 -11.81
C SER A 138 5.18 -21.75 -10.60
N GLY A 139 4.55 -22.94 -10.68
CA GLY A 139 3.81 -23.55 -9.58
C GLY A 139 4.65 -23.63 -8.30
N ASN A 140 5.84 -24.23 -8.38
CA ASN A 140 6.77 -24.35 -7.26
C ASN A 140 7.20 -22.98 -6.69
N ALA A 141 7.31 -21.94 -7.53
CA ALA A 141 7.62 -20.60 -7.07
C ALA A 141 6.41 -19.96 -6.35
N ARG A 142 5.19 -20.23 -6.81
CA ARG A 142 3.96 -19.79 -6.13
C ARG A 142 3.77 -20.47 -4.79
N GLU A 143 4.04 -21.78 -4.70
CA GLU A 143 3.98 -22.52 -3.43
C GLU A 143 4.97 -21.98 -2.41
N ARG A 144 6.25 -21.80 -2.79
CA ARG A 144 7.26 -21.19 -1.92
C ARG A 144 6.86 -19.78 -1.48
N LYS A 145 6.31 -18.99 -2.41
CA LYS A 145 5.86 -17.63 -2.10
C LYS A 145 4.65 -17.62 -1.19
N ALA A 146 3.72 -18.57 -1.36
CA ALA A 146 2.57 -18.74 -0.49
C ALA A 146 2.97 -19.13 0.94
N ALA A 147 3.89 -20.09 1.08
CA ALA A 147 4.44 -20.48 2.39
C ALA A 147 5.13 -19.29 3.08
N GLN A 148 5.95 -18.54 2.36
CA GLN A 148 6.60 -17.33 2.86
C GLN A 148 5.59 -16.26 3.30
N MET A 149 4.52 -16.04 2.52
CA MET A 149 3.46 -15.10 2.88
C MET A 149 2.72 -15.55 4.15
N ALA A 150 2.40 -16.85 4.25
CA ALA A 150 1.75 -17.42 5.43
C ALA A 150 2.61 -17.26 6.69
N GLU A 151 3.90 -17.51 6.60
CA GLU A 151 4.86 -17.29 7.69
C GLU A 151 4.89 -15.81 8.14
N TRP A 152 5.02 -14.88 7.21
CA TRP A 152 5.04 -13.45 7.55
C TRP A 152 3.72 -12.94 8.13
N MET A 153 2.61 -13.46 7.64
CA MET A 153 1.30 -13.17 8.21
C MET A 153 1.17 -13.73 9.62
N LEU A 154 1.70 -14.92 9.89
CA LEU A 154 1.70 -15.54 11.22
C LEU A 154 2.55 -14.72 12.19
N LEU A 155 3.78 -14.36 11.81
CA LEU A 155 4.64 -13.49 12.61
C LEU A 155 3.95 -12.14 12.93
N THR A 156 3.24 -11.58 11.95
CA THR A 156 2.48 -10.33 12.16
C THR A 156 1.32 -10.52 13.13
N LEU A 157 0.58 -11.62 12.98
CA LEU A 157 -0.52 -11.99 13.87
C LEU A 157 -0.02 -12.19 15.31
N GLU A 158 1.05 -12.92 15.50
CA GLU A 158 1.63 -13.18 16.83
C GLU A 158 2.12 -11.89 17.49
N ALA A 159 2.84 -11.06 16.75
CA ALA A 159 3.33 -9.77 17.24
C ALA A 159 2.21 -8.73 17.53
N GLU A 160 1.01 -8.94 16.99
CA GLU A 160 -0.14 -8.05 17.20
C GLU A 160 -0.90 -8.37 18.50
N ILE A 161 -0.73 -9.57 19.07
CA ILE A 161 -1.49 -10.05 20.23
C ILE A 161 -1.27 -9.16 21.44
N ASP A 162 -0.03 -8.79 21.74
CA ASP A 162 0.30 -7.93 22.86
C ASP A 162 1.07 -6.68 22.43
N PRO A 163 0.42 -5.50 22.47
CA PRO A 163 1.10 -4.23 22.21
C PRO A 163 2.23 -3.90 23.17
N ALA A 164 2.18 -4.40 24.40
CA ALA A 164 3.19 -4.17 25.43
C ALA A 164 4.43 -5.06 25.22
N ASP A 165 4.29 -6.13 24.42
CA ASP A 165 5.37 -7.05 24.05
C ASP A 165 5.67 -6.99 22.53
N PRO A 166 6.20 -5.87 22.01
CA PRO A 166 6.53 -5.73 20.59
C PRO A 166 7.72 -6.63 20.20
N PRO A 167 7.90 -6.91 18.89
CA PRO A 167 9.03 -7.69 18.40
C PRO A 167 10.39 -7.14 18.85
N PRO A 168 11.44 -7.99 18.96
CA PRO A 168 12.77 -7.59 19.46
C PRO A 168 13.34 -6.35 18.78
N ILE A 169 13.15 -6.21 17.47
CA ILE A 169 13.61 -5.05 16.69
C ILE A 169 12.96 -3.73 17.16
N LEU A 170 11.69 -3.76 17.56
CA LEU A 170 11.00 -2.60 18.12
C LEU A 170 11.32 -2.43 19.61
N LYS A 171 11.47 -3.51 20.39
CA LYS A 171 11.90 -3.42 21.79
C LYS A 171 13.23 -2.69 21.94
N ALA A 172 14.23 -3.07 21.15
CA ALA A 172 15.53 -2.40 21.15
C ALA A 172 15.44 -0.92 20.74
N ALA A 173 14.56 -0.59 19.81
CA ALA A 173 14.33 0.79 19.39
C ALA A 173 13.60 1.60 20.48
N PHE A 174 12.62 1.02 21.17
CA PHE A 174 11.87 1.70 22.25
C PHE A 174 12.72 1.90 23.52
N GLN A 175 13.69 1.02 23.79
CA GLN A 175 14.68 1.27 24.85
C GLN A 175 15.50 2.54 24.62
N ARG A 176 15.86 2.79 23.35
CA ARG A 176 16.58 4.03 22.96
C ARG A 176 15.67 5.25 22.93
N GLN A 177 14.38 5.07 22.76
CA GLN A 177 13.40 6.17 22.64
C GLN A 177 12.08 5.81 23.36
N PRO A 178 12.01 5.98 24.70
CA PRO A 178 10.86 5.57 25.52
C PRO A 178 9.54 6.19 25.11
N LEU A 179 9.55 7.44 24.60
CA LEU A 179 8.34 8.11 24.10
C LEU A 179 7.67 7.33 22.95
N ALA A 180 8.47 6.62 22.14
CA ALA A 180 7.93 5.78 21.07
C ALA A 180 7.10 4.61 21.60
N ARG A 181 7.45 4.05 22.77
CA ARG A 181 6.66 2.98 23.40
C ARG A 181 5.25 3.48 23.75
N VAL A 182 5.16 4.64 24.37
CA VAL A 182 3.87 5.27 24.73
C VAL A 182 3.00 5.45 23.48
N GLY A 183 3.57 5.99 22.41
CA GLY A 183 2.83 6.19 21.17
C GLY A 183 2.47 4.88 20.46
N TRP A 184 3.31 3.87 20.56
CA TRP A 184 3.02 2.54 20.00
C TRP A 184 1.81 1.88 20.69
N GLU A 185 1.75 1.92 22.02
CA GLU A 185 0.64 1.40 22.80
C GLU A 185 -0.66 2.17 22.51
N ALA A 186 -0.57 3.47 22.28
CA ALA A 186 -1.70 4.32 21.89
C ALA A 186 -2.16 4.15 20.43
N MET A 187 -1.38 3.47 19.56
CA MET A 187 -1.80 3.21 18.18
C MET A 187 -2.98 2.26 18.13
N SER A 188 -3.88 2.47 17.15
CA SER A 188 -4.92 1.48 16.83
C SER A 188 -4.28 0.15 16.37
N PRO A 189 -4.94 -0.99 16.59
CA PRO A 189 -4.47 -2.30 16.12
C PRO A 189 -4.15 -2.31 14.61
N ALA A 190 -4.98 -1.68 13.80
CA ALA A 190 -4.76 -1.58 12.35
C ALA A 190 -3.48 -0.82 11.98
N ARG A 191 -3.12 0.21 12.77
CA ARG A 191 -1.89 0.99 12.53
C ARG A 191 -0.66 0.20 12.95
N ARG A 192 -0.70 -0.48 14.10
CA ARG A 192 0.38 -1.41 14.53
C ARG A 192 0.58 -2.52 13.51
N ARG A 193 -0.49 -3.18 13.06
CA ARG A 193 -0.44 -4.21 12.01
C ARG A 193 0.25 -3.74 10.74
N LYS A 194 -0.03 -2.53 10.29
CA LYS A 194 0.62 -1.94 9.12
C LYS A 194 2.15 -1.84 9.29
N HIS A 195 2.62 -1.45 10.48
CA HIS A 195 4.05 -1.39 10.77
C HIS A 195 4.68 -2.77 10.88
N LEU A 196 4.06 -3.69 11.62
CA LEU A 196 4.52 -5.07 11.78
C LEU A 196 4.63 -5.79 10.44
N TRP A 197 3.58 -5.73 9.62
CA TRP A 197 3.61 -6.24 8.26
C TRP A 197 4.71 -5.58 7.43
N GLY A 198 4.86 -4.25 7.55
CA GLY A 198 5.90 -3.49 6.88
C GLY A 198 7.32 -3.94 7.25
N ILE A 199 7.55 -4.44 8.46
CA ILE A 199 8.82 -4.97 8.93
C ILE A 199 9.01 -6.41 8.46
N PHE A 200 8.05 -7.29 8.73
CA PHE A 200 8.23 -8.73 8.54
C PHE A 200 8.29 -9.18 7.08
N HIS A 201 7.62 -8.47 6.14
CA HIS A 201 7.65 -8.85 4.73
C HIS A 201 8.96 -8.48 4.01
N LEU A 202 9.87 -7.74 4.66
CA LEU A 202 11.17 -7.39 4.10
C LEU A 202 12.20 -8.50 4.34
N GLN A 203 13.08 -8.73 3.37
CA GLN A 203 14.02 -9.85 3.41
C GLN A 203 15.35 -9.50 4.10
N THR A 204 15.84 -8.24 3.94
CA THR A 204 17.14 -7.84 4.47
C THR A 204 17.02 -7.19 5.86
N ALA A 205 18.04 -7.37 6.68
CA ALA A 205 18.12 -6.79 8.02
C ALA A 205 18.05 -5.26 7.96
N GLU A 206 18.81 -4.64 7.05
CA GLU A 206 18.86 -3.18 6.90
C GLU A 206 17.50 -2.61 6.47
N ALA A 207 16.75 -3.33 5.62
CA ALA A 207 15.42 -2.91 5.21
C ALA A 207 14.42 -3.00 6.37
N ARG A 208 14.51 -4.03 7.21
CA ARG A 208 13.72 -4.19 8.43
C ARG A 208 14.02 -3.10 9.44
N GLU A 209 15.31 -2.76 9.64
CA GLU A 209 15.74 -1.69 10.54
C GLU A 209 15.21 -0.32 10.10
N ARG A 210 15.36 0.02 8.81
CA ARG A 210 14.78 1.27 8.27
C ARG A 210 13.28 1.32 8.49
N ARG A 211 12.59 0.20 8.34
CA ARG A 211 11.14 0.16 8.54
C ARG A 211 10.75 0.25 10.01
N ALA A 212 11.54 -0.35 10.90
CA ALA A 212 11.38 -0.21 12.35
C ALA A 212 11.62 1.24 12.79
N ALA A 213 12.65 1.90 12.27
CA ALA A 213 12.91 3.32 12.54
C ALA A 213 11.71 4.21 12.16
N GLN A 214 11.11 3.97 10.99
CA GLN A 214 9.90 4.69 10.59
C GLN A 214 8.69 4.40 11.52
N ALA A 215 8.56 3.18 12.02
CA ALA A 215 7.53 2.85 13.00
C ALA A 215 7.74 3.60 14.33
N VAL A 216 9.00 3.78 14.75
CA VAL A 216 9.38 4.57 15.91
C VAL A 216 9.05 6.05 15.73
N GLU A 217 9.38 6.64 14.59
CA GLU A 217 9.05 8.05 14.27
C GLU A 217 7.54 8.29 14.32
N ASP A 218 6.77 7.40 13.69
CA ASP A 218 5.30 7.46 13.69
C ASP A 218 4.74 7.32 15.12
N ALA A 219 5.36 6.48 15.95
CA ALA A 219 4.97 6.29 17.34
C ALA A 219 5.26 7.53 18.19
N VAL A 220 6.43 8.15 18.05
CA VAL A 220 6.76 9.41 18.72
C VAL A 220 5.79 10.53 18.33
N ALA A 221 5.48 10.64 17.03
CA ALA A 221 4.53 11.63 16.56
C ALA A 221 3.13 11.39 17.14
N MET A 222 2.73 10.14 17.35
CA MET A 222 1.47 9.78 17.98
C MET A 222 1.44 10.16 19.46
N ALA A 223 2.51 9.87 20.22
CA ALA A 223 2.61 10.24 21.64
C ALA A 223 2.55 11.76 21.84
N ARG A 224 3.27 12.53 21.01
CA ARG A 224 3.26 14.00 21.07
C ARG A 224 1.87 14.59 20.79
N ARG A 225 1.10 14.00 19.86
CA ARG A 225 -0.28 14.45 19.57
C ARG A 225 -1.27 14.13 20.68
N ALA A 226 -1.03 13.07 21.43
CA ALA A 226 -1.88 12.69 22.57
C ALA A 226 -1.59 13.54 23.81
N ALA A 227 -0.43 14.22 23.87
CA ALA A 227 -0.05 15.09 24.97
C ALA A 227 -0.45 16.57 24.75
N ASN A 228 -0.86 16.94 23.53
CA ASN A 228 -1.39 18.26 23.16
C ASN A 228 -2.92 18.21 23.04
#